data_cefcf080e346ab61c9b6c00324c81407
#
_entry.id   cefcf080e346ab61c9b6c00324c81407
#
_cell.length_a   1.000
_cell.length_b   1.000
_cell.length_c   1.000
_cell.angle_alpha   90.00
_cell.angle_beta   90.00
_cell.angle_gamma   90.00
#
_symmetry.space_group_name_H-M   'P 1'
#
loop_
_entity.id
_entity.type
_entity.pdbx_description
1 polymer ?
#
loop_
_entity_poly.entity_id
_entity_poly.type
_entity_poly.pdbx_seq_one_letter_code
_entity_poly.pdbx_strand_id
1 'polypeptide(L)'
;SEMNKETEIMNETAEAEDVKKKPGLKASFQTLNFRGGIYAVAVSAIAIILVIIINMVAGKLNINVDLTENGLYTLDEDTIEYVSAIEDEIKLYYFVQSGTDYPEIDNVLERFDGLGKNMEVIEVDPILHPNYASGLIGEEAASTLQFNSIIVVNETNGRSKLILTTEMITSTIDYETYTETYTSDVEGQIASALMYVTNEELPVMY
;
A
#
# COMPACT_ATOMS: atom_id res chain seq x y z
N SER A 1 42.28 -55.66 -61.03
CA SER A 1 40.85 -55.36 -60.73
C SER A 1 40.56 -55.42 -59.24
N GLU A 2 41.33 -56.22 -58.47
CA GLU A 2 41.11 -56.31 -56.99
C GLU A 2 41.83 -55.21 -56.22
N MET A 3 42.97 -54.75 -56.75
CA MET A 3 43.79 -53.73 -56.06
C MET A 3 43.16 -52.33 -56.05
N ASN A 4 42.27 -52.03 -57.02
CA ASN A 4 41.53 -50.76 -57.01
C ASN A 4 40.36 -50.74 -56.01
N LYS A 5 39.81 -51.89 -55.68
CA LYS A 5 38.70 -51.97 -54.67
C LYS A 5 39.21 -51.84 -53.25
N GLU A 6 40.38 -52.37 -52.95
CA GLU A 6 40.96 -52.20 -51.60
C GLU A 6 41.41 -50.78 -51.31
N THR A 7 41.87 -50.05 -52.33
CA THR A 7 42.26 -48.64 -52.19
C THR A 7 41.04 -47.70 -51.99
N GLU A 8 39.93 -48.04 -52.64
CA GLU A 8 38.68 -47.31 -52.52
C GLU A 8 38.03 -47.53 -51.13
N ILE A 9 38.07 -48.77 -50.61
CA ILE A 9 37.58 -49.09 -49.28
C ILE A 9 38.42 -48.46 -48.16
N MET A 10 39.76 -48.40 -48.36
CA MET A 10 40.66 -47.72 -47.41
C MET A 10 40.51 -46.23 -47.38
N ASN A 11 40.15 -45.62 -48.52
CA ASN A 11 39.88 -44.19 -48.58
C ASN A 11 38.49 -43.81 -47.98
N GLU A 12 37.49 -44.68 -48.16
CA GLU A 12 36.15 -44.46 -47.62
C GLU A 12 36.12 -44.66 -46.09
N THR A 13 36.96 -45.55 -45.55
CA THR A 13 37.13 -45.71 -44.08
C THR A 13 37.97 -44.61 -43.43
N ALA A 14 38.86 -43.94 -44.18
CA ALA A 14 39.63 -42.80 -43.68
C ALA A 14 38.80 -41.50 -43.63
N GLU A 15 37.82 -41.33 -44.58
CA GLU A 15 36.90 -40.19 -44.52
C GLU A 15 35.77 -40.32 -43.46
N ALA A 16 35.49 -41.53 -43.00
CA ALA A 16 34.47 -41.78 -41.99
C ALA A 16 34.91 -41.53 -40.51
N GLU A 17 36.19 -41.29 -40.25
CA GLU A 17 36.72 -41.04 -38.91
C GLU A 17 36.86 -39.53 -38.54
N ASP A 18 36.55 -38.61 -39.39
CA ASP A 18 36.40 -37.19 -38.98
C ASP A 18 34.99 -36.92 -38.39
N VAL A 19 34.58 -37.79 -37.48
CA VAL A 19 33.46 -37.53 -36.60
C VAL A 19 33.92 -36.38 -35.67
N LYS A 20 33.44 -35.16 -35.95
CA LYS A 20 33.57 -34.00 -35.11
C LYS A 20 33.38 -34.39 -33.66
N LYS A 21 34.47 -34.62 -32.91
CA LYS A 21 34.47 -34.73 -31.47
C LYS A 21 33.76 -33.47 -30.92
N LYS A 22 32.53 -33.63 -30.50
CA LYS A 22 31.84 -32.57 -29.78
C LYS A 22 32.74 -32.12 -28.62
N PRO A 23 33.09 -30.84 -28.51
CA PRO A 23 33.97 -30.38 -27.45
C PRO A 23 33.36 -30.80 -26.12
N GLY A 24 34.16 -31.48 -25.28
CA GLY A 24 33.70 -31.93 -23.96
C GLY A 24 33.19 -30.72 -23.16
N LEU A 25 32.23 -30.91 -22.28
CA LEU A 25 31.60 -29.88 -21.46
C LEU A 25 32.62 -28.87 -20.88
N LYS A 26 33.81 -29.36 -20.45
CA LYS A 26 34.91 -28.49 -19.96
C LYS A 26 35.47 -27.52 -21.02
N ALA A 27 35.55 -27.94 -22.28
CA ALA A 27 36.05 -27.08 -23.37
C ALA A 27 34.99 -26.06 -23.79
N SER A 28 33.72 -26.37 -23.66
CA SER A 28 32.61 -25.43 -23.92
C SER A 28 32.62 -24.24 -22.93
N PHE A 29 33.03 -24.46 -21.68
CA PHE A 29 33.13 -23.39 -20.65
C PHE A 29 34.28 -22.40 -20.90
N GLN A 30 35.21 -22.70 -21.80
CA GLN A 30 36.38 -21.84 -22.08
C GLN A 30 36.25 -20.99 -23.31
N THR A 31 35.16 -21.13 -24.05
CA THR A 31 34.92 -20.30 -25.25
C THR A 31 34.53 -18.88 -24.87
N LEU A 32 35.02 -17.88 -25.62
CA LEU A 32 34.71 -16.46 -25.42
C LEU A 32 33.20 -16.18 -25.41
N ASN A 33 32.44 -16.92 -26.21
CA ASN A 33 30.98 -16.79 -26.31
C ASN A 33 30.27 -17.31 -25.04
N PHE A 34 30.80 -18.36 -24.41
CA PHE A 34 30.25 -18.89 -23.17
C PHE A 34 30.53 -17.95 -21.98
N ARG A 35 31.72 -17.36 -21.93
CA ARG A 35 32.06 -16.36 -20.90
C ARG A 35 31.21 -15.10 -21.02
N GLY A 36 30.92 -14.64 -22.23
CA GLY A 36 30.01 -13.52 -22.49
C GLY A 36 28.58 -13.84 -22.08
N GLY A 37 28.10 -15.08 -22.35
CA GLY A 37 26.77 -15.55 -21.95
C GLY A 37 26.61 -15.63 -20.42
N ILE A 38 27.59 -16.18 -19.69
CA ILE A 38 27.58 -16.24 -18.22
C ILE A 38 27.57 -14.83 -17.63
N TYR A 39 28.37 -13.91 -18.16
CA TYR A 39 28.38 -12.53 -17.69
C TYR A 39 27.00 -11.86 -17.88
N ALA A 40 26.38 -12.02 -19.03
CA ALA A 40 25.03 -11.49 -19.30
C ALA A 40 23.99 -12.08 -18.31
N VAL A 41 24.02 -13.38 -18.08
CA VAL A 41 23.12 -14.04 -17.10
C VAL A 41 23.37 -13.53 -15.68
N ALA A 42 24.64 -13.38 -15.27
CA ALA A 42 24.97 -12.87 -13.95
C ALA A 42 24.50 -11.41 -13.75
N VAL A 43 24.71 -10.55 -14.75
CA VAL A 43 24.23 -9.16 -14.71
C VAL A 43 22.71 -9.11 -14.65
N SER A 44 22.02 -9.94 -15.44
CA SER A 44 20.54 -10.01 -15.40
C SER A 44 20.03 -10.50 -14.06
N ALA A 45 20.68 -11.51 -13.46
CA ALA A 45 20.31 -12.00 -12.14
C ALA A 45 20.48 -10.93 -11.04
N ILE A 46 21.58 -10.17 -11.09
CA ILE A 46 21.81 -9.05 -10.16
C ILE A 46 20.76 -7.98 -10.36
N ALA A 47 20.41 -7.63 -11.60
CA ALA A 47 19.38 -6.65 -11.88
C ALA A 47 18.00 -7.06 -11.34
N ILE A 48 17.62 -8.33 -11.49
CA ILE A 48 16.37 -8.87 -10.93
C ILE A 48 16.38 -8.80 -9.40
N ILE A 49 17.48 -9.21 -8.76
CA ILE A 49 17.62 -9.13 -7.30
C ILE A 49 17.51 -7.68 -6.81
N LEU A 50 18.14 -6.73 -7.51
CA LEU A 50 18.04 -5.30 -7.20
C LEU A 50 16.59 -4.80 -7.28
N VAL A 51 15.86 -5.17 -8.33
CA VAL A 51 14.43 -4.80 -8.48
C VAL A 51 13.59 -5.38 -7.34
N ILE A 52 13.83 -6.63 -6.93
CA ILE A 52 13.14 -7.26 -5.81
C ILE A 52 13.44 -6.51 -4.51
N ILE A 53 14.72 -6.19 -4.26
CA ILE A 53 15.13 -5.44 -3.05
C ILE A 53 14.48 -4.05 -3.03
N ILE A 54 14.52 -3.32 -4.15
CA ILE A 54 13.91 -2.00 -4.26
C ILE A 54 12.40 -2.09 -3.98
N ASN A 55 11.72 -3.09 -4.55
CA ASN A 55 10.29 -3.27 -4.33
C ASN A 55 9.96 -3.65 -2.88
N MET A 56 10.79 -4.50 -2.25
CA MET A 56 10.65 -4.81 -0.81
C MET A 56 10.89 -3.60 0.09
N VAL A 57 11.86 -2.75 -0.25
CA VAL A 57 12.16 -1.52 0.51
C VAL A 57 11.06 -0.49 0.29
N ALA A 58 10.62 -0.29 -0.94
CA ALA A 58 9.53 0.62 -1.27
C ALA A 58 8.22 0.23 -0.55
N GLY A 59 7.90 -1.08 -0.49
CA GLY A 59 6.73 -1.57 0.24
C GLY A 59 6.81 -1.40 1.77
N LYS A 60 8.02 -1.27 2.34
CA LYS A 60 8.20 -1.01 3.78
C LYS A 60 8.28 0.48 4.12
N LEU A 61 8.57 1.32 3.15
CA LEU A 61 8.75 2.76 3.37
C LEU A 61 7.44 3.55 3.33
N ASN A 62 6.27 2.88 3.10
CA ASN A 62 4.96 3.56 2.95
C ASN A 62 5.08 4.88 2.17
N ILE A 63 5.86 4.88 1.08
CA ILE A 63 6.00 6.05 0.22
C ILE A 63 4.74 6.13 -0.63
N ASN A 64 3.67 6.62 -0.06
CA ASN A 64 2.49 7.04 -0.80
C ASN A 64 2.84 8.38 -1.47
N VAL A 65 3.29 8.33 -2.70
CA VAL A 65 3.45 9.54 -3.52
C VAL A 65 2.09 9.90 -4.04
N ASP A 66 1.50 10.95 -3.49
CA ASP A 66 0.27 11.52 -4.03
C ASP A 66 0.57 12.09 -5.42
N LEU A 67 0.09 11.38 -6.45
CA LEU A 67 0.19 11.79 -7.85
C LEU A 67 -1.03 12.58 -8.32
N THR A 68 -1.95 12.93 -7.41
CA THR A 68 -3.10 13.76 -7.76
C THR A 68 -2.66 15.21 -7.94
N GLU A 69 -3.24 15.87 -8.94
CA GLU A 69 -2.88 17.23 -9.37
C GLU A 69 -3.11 18.29 -8.26
N ASN A 70 -3.85 17.94 -7.20
CA ASN A 70 -4.24 18.82 -6.10
C ASN A 70 -3.77 18.36 -4.71
N GLY A 71 -2.92 17.33 -4.58
CA GLY A 71 -2.46 16.83 -3.28
C GLY A 71 -3.61 16.36 -2.36
N LEU A 72 -4.70 15.83 -2.94
CA LEU A 72 -5.95 15.48 -2.24
C LEU A 72 -5.75 14.51 -1.06
N TYR A 73 -4.61 13.83 -1.03
CA TYR A 73 -4.27 12.86 0.01
C TYR A 73 -3.04 13.25 0.83
N THR A 74 -2.56 14.48 0.69
CA THR A 74 -1.46 15.00 1.52
C THR A 74 -2.05 15.82 2.65
N LEU A 75 -1.71 15.48 3.91
CA LEU A 75 -2.17 16.25 5.07
C LEU A 75 -1.54 17.64 5.07
N ASP A 76 -2.28 18.63 5.52
CA ASP A 76 -1.81 19.99 5.70
C ASP A 76 -0.67 20.06 6.73
N GLU A 77 0.30 20.96 6.53
CA GLU A 77 1.43 21.15 7.45
C GLU A 77 0.96 21.47 8.87
N ASP A 78 -0.10 22.27 9.01
CA ASP A 78 -0.69 22.61 10.31
C ASP A 78 -1.28 21.40 11.01
N THR A 79 -1.95 20.50 10.26
CA THR A 79 -2.47 19.22 10.77
C THR A 79 -1.33 18.32 11.24
N ILE A 80 -0.27 18.21 10.44
CA ILE A 80 0.92 17.39 10.78
C ILE A 80 1.58 17.90 12.06
N GLU A 81 1.79 19.21 12.18
CA GLU A 81 2.38 19.83 13.36
C GLU A 81 1.53 19.56 14.60
N TYR A 82 0.21 19.80 14.50
CA TYR A 82 -0.74 19.59 15.57
C TYR A 82 -0.76 18.13 16.06
N VAL A 83 -0.94 17.19 15.13
CA VAL A 83 -1.03 15.75 15.45
C VAL A 83 0.26 15.22 16.06
N SER A 84 1.41 15.68 15.54
CA SER A 84 2.72 15.29 16.06
C SER A 84 3.00 15.80 17.48
N ALA A 85 2.30 16.85 17.91
CA ALA A 85 2.42 17.44 19.24
C ALA A 85 1.48 16.77 20.26
N ILE A 86 0.55 15.90 19.85
CA ILE A 86 -0.36 15.20 20.78
C ILE A 86 0.42 14.18 21.58
N GLU A 87 0.39 14.32 22.90
CA GLU A 87 1.00 13.38 23.84
C GLU A 87 0.01 12.31 24.34
N ASP A 88 -1.29 12.57 24.22
CA ASP A 88 -2.36 11.68 24.60
C ASP A 88 -2.40 10.41 23.76
N GLU A 89 -2.90 9.31 24.32
CA GLU A 89 -3.18 8.07 23.59
C GLU A 89 -4.49 8.21 22.83
N ILE A 90 -4.42 8.26 21.51
CA ILE A 90 -5.56 8.45 20.61
C ILE A 90 -5.80 7.18 19.79
N LYS A 91 -7.08 6.77 19.72
CA LYS A 91 -7.52 5.69 18.84
C LYS A 91 -8.60 6.19 17.89
N LEU A 92 -8.40 5.90 16.59
CA LEU A 92 -9.36 6.14 15.55
C LEU A 92 -10.02 4.81 15.17
N TYR A 93 -11.26 4.61 15.53
CA TYR A 93 -12.00 3.41 15.18
C TYR A 93 -12.76 3.66 13.89
N TYR A 94 -12.34 3.01 12.81
CA TYR A 94 -12.97 3.09 11.51
C TYR A 94 -13.98 1.95 11.32
N PHE A 95 -15.25 2.29 11.22
CA PHE A 95 -16.34 1.31 11.12
C PHE A 95 -16.62 0.97 9.67
N VAL A 96 -15.90 -0.01 9.13
CA VAL A 96 -15.94 -0.41 7.74
C VAL A 96 -16.24 -1.89 7.58
N GLN A 97 -17.08 -2.24 6.59
CA GLN A 97 -17.24 -3.60 6.16
C GLN A 97 -16.25 -3.88 5.02
N SER A 98 -15.57 -5.02 5.07
CA SER A 98 -14.61 -5.40 4.03
C SER A 98 -15.20 -5.30 2.62
N GLY A 99 -14.57 -4.52 1.76
CA GLY A 99 -14.97 -4.28 0.38
C GLY A 99 -16.00 -3.16 0.17
N THR A 100 -16.30 -2.36 1.22
CA THR A 100 -17.18 -1.18 1.13
C THR A 100 -16.46 0.10 1.59
N ASP A 101 -15.15 0.05 1.66
CA ASP A 101 -14.24 1.12 2.02
C ASP A 101 -14.29 2.26 0.99
N TYR A 102 -14.08 3.47 1.48
CA TYR A 102 -13.85 4.64 0.63
C TYR A 102 -12.34 4.91 0.56
N PRO A 103 -11.71 4.85 -0.63
CA PRO A 103 -10.27 5.11 -0.77
C PRO A 103 -9.83 6.47 -0.22
N GLU A 104 -10.71 7.46 -0.25
CA GLU A 104 -10.47 8.79 0.30
C GLU A 104 -10.30 8.76 1.82
N ILE A 105 -11.09 7.93 2.51
CA ILE A 105 -11.00 7.77 3.98
C ILE A 105 -9.77 6.95 4.33
N ASP A 106 -9.57 5.81 3.66
CA ASP A 106 -8.47 4.90 3.91
C ASP A 106 -7.10 5.57 3.76
N ASN A 107 -6.92 6.31 2.66
CA ASN A 107 -5.65 7.02 2.38
C ASN A 107 -5.33 8.09 3.44
N VAL A 108 -6.35 8.78 3.96
CA VAL A 108 -6.16 9.77 5.02
C VAL A 108 -5.86 9.07 6.35
N LEU A 109 -6.59 8.01 6.70
CA LEU A 109 -6.36 7.26 7.94
C LEU A 109 -4.97 6.63 8.01
N GLU A 110 -4.47 6.04 6.90
CA GLU A 110 -3.09 5.52 6.84
C GLU A 110 -2.05 6.59 7.18
N ARG A 111 -2.29 7.86 6.80
CA ARG A 111 -1.37 8.95 7.10
C ARG A 111 -1.42 9.35 8.57
N PHE A 112 -2.62 9.37 9.16
CA PHE A 112 -2.77 9.63 10.60
C PHE A 112 -2.12 8.54 11.44
N ASP A 113 -2.25 7.26 11.07
CA ASP A 113 -1.62 6.13 11.76
C ASP A 113 -0.08 6.24 11.78
N GLY A 114 0.51 6.82 10.72
CA GLY A 114 1.95 7.03 10.60
C GLY A 114 2.51 8.26 11.30
N LEU A 115 1.67 9.24 11.68
CA LEU A 115 2.10 10.55 12.18
C LEU A 115 2.32 10.60 13.68
N GLY A 116 1.39 10.05 14.45
CA GLY A 116 1.39 10.14 15.90
C GLY A 116 2.10 8.96 16.54
N LYS A 117 3.01 9.20 17.51
CA LYS A 117 3.63 8.12 18.30
C LYS A 117 2.63 7.35 19.16
N ASN A 118 1.53 8.01 19.52
CA ASN A 118 0.51 7.51 20.42
C ASN A 118 -0.86 7.49 19.73
N MET A 119 -0.88 7.39 18.38
CA MET A 119 -2.08 7.32 17.58
C MET A 119 -2.16 5.96 16.89
N GLU A 120 -3.32 5.32 16.93
CA GLU A 120 -3.57 4.02 16.33
C GLU A 120 -4.89 4.05 15.56
N VAL A 121 -4.90 3.54 14.34
CA VAL A 121 -6.10 3.34 13.54
C VAL A 121 -6.54 1.88 13.64
N ILE A 122 -7.80 1.65 14.01
CA ILE A 122 -8.38 0.33 14.24
C ILE A 122 -9.62 0.18 13.36
N GLU A 123 -9.58 -0.75 12.42
CA GLU A 123 -10.76 -1.12 11.62
C GLU A 123 -11.68 -2.03 12.42
N VAL A 124 -12.97 -1.72 12.40
CA VAL A 124 -14.02 -2.48 13.08
C VAL A 124 -15.13 -2.81 12.09
N ASP A 125 -15.39 -4.08 11.86
CA ASP A 125 -16.57 -4.49 11.08
C ASP A 125 -17.84 -4.41 11.97
N PRO A 126 -18.74 -3.46 11.67
CA PRO A 126 -19.94 -3.25 12.50
C PRO A 126 -20.95 -4.40 12.40
N ILE A 127 -20.85 -5.26 11.38
CA ILE A 127 -21.71 -6.46 11.27
C ILE A 127 -21.20 -7.56 12.20
N LEU A 128 -19.89 -7.73 12.28
CA LEU A 128 -19.27 -8.72 13.16
C LEU A 128 -19.29 -8.27 14.63
N HIS A 129 -19.23 -6.95 14.86
CA HIS A 129 -19.14 -6.34 16.19
C HIS A 129 -20.22 -5.25 16.41
N PRO A 130 -21.53 -5.59 16.38
CA PRO A 130 -22.62 -4.59 16.35
C PRO A 130 -22.71 -3.71 17.61
N ASN A 131 -22.18 -4.18 18.74
CA ASN A 131 -22.22 -3.43 20.00
C ASN A 131 -20.90 -2.69 20.30
N TYR A 132 -19.93 -2.72 19.38
CA TYR A 132 -18.61 -2.14 19.65
C TYR A 132 -18.70 -0.61 19.82
N ALA A 133 -19.41 0.05 18.92
CA ALA A 133 -19.59 1.50 18.95
C ALA A 133 -20.32 1.97 20.23
N SER A 134 -21.35 1.24 20.68
CA SER A 134 -22.07 1.60 21.92
C SER A 134 -21.20 1.53 23.16
N GLY A 135 -20.18 0.67 23.16
CA GLY A 135 -19.18 0.63 24.23
C GLY A 135 -18.27 1.86 24.26
N LEU A 136 -18.04 2.52 23.11
CA LEU A 136 -17.16 3.68 22.97
C LEU A 136 -17.89 5.01 23.23
N ILE A 137 -19.12 5.16 22.69
CA ILE A 137 -19.85 6.45 22.66
C ILE A 137 -21.24 6.39 23.28
N GLY A 138 -21.66 5.25 23.83
CA GLY A 138 -23.00 5.03 24.36
C GLY A 138 -24.03 4.65 23.28
N GLU A 139 -25.16 4.07 23.72
CA GLU A 139 -26.18 3.51 22.82
C GLU A 139 -26.86 4.57 21.94
N GLU A 140 -27.14 5.76 22.48
CA GLU A 140 -27.83 6.83 21.77
C GLU A 140 -26.98 7.34 20.59
N ALA A 141 -25.71 7.67 20.81
CA ALA A 141 -24.81 8.13 19.77
C ALA A 141 -24.50 6.99 18.77
N ALA A 142 -24.31 5.77 19.25
CA ALA A 142 -24.05 4.60 18.39
C ALA A 142 -25.21 4.27 17.46
N SER A 143 -26.44 4.63 17.82
CA SER A 143 -27.64 4.41 16.97
C SER A 143 -27.61 5.23 15.66
N THR A 144 -26.80 6.27 15.60
CA THR A 144 -26.60 7.12 14.41
C THR A 144 -25.44 6.69 13.54
N LEU A 145 -24.66 5.69 13.98
CA LEU A 145 -23.50 5.20 13.27
C LEU A 145 -23.86 4.74 11.85
N GLN A 146 -23.06 5.15 10.89
CA GLN A 146 -23.14 4.73 9.48
C GLN A 146 -21.92 3.88 9.15
N PHE A 147 -22.00 3.09 8.07
CA PHE A 147 -20.80 2.47 7.50
C PHE A 147 -19.82 3.58 7.08
N ASN A 148 -18.54 3.31 7.21
CA ASN A 148 -17.46 4.24 6.94
C ASN A 148 -17.42 5.49 7.84
N SER A 149 -18.07 5.44 9.02
CA SER A 149 -17.92 6.44 10.07
C SER A 149 -16.66 6.17 10.91
N ILE A 150 -16.15 7.23 11.54
CA ILE A 150 -14.97 7.16 12.41
C ILE A 150 -15.37 7.59 13.83
N ILE A 151 -14.90 6.87 14.82
CA ILE A 151 -14.96 7.30 16.23
C ILE A 151 -13.54 7.60 16.69
N VAL A 152 -13.28 8.85 17.03
CA VAL A 152 -12.02 9.27 17.65
C VAL A 152 -12.16 9.16 19.15
N VAL A 153 -11.26 8.43 19.80
CA VAL A 153 -11.24 8.24 21.26
C VAL A 153 -9.90 8.70 21.80
N ASN A 154 -9.94 9.53 22.82
CA ASN A 154 -8.78 9.85 23.64
C ASN A 154 -8.81 8.96 24.88
N GLU A 155 -7.96 7.93 24.90
CA GLU A 155 -7.89 6.96 26.00
C GLU A 155 -7.34 7.58 27.29
N THR A 156 -6.61 8.69 27.22
CA THR A 156 -6.03 9.38 28.37
C THR A 156 -7.12 10.06 29.22
N ASN A 157 -8.13 10.69 28.58
CA ASN A 157 -9.18 11.44 29.28
C ASN A 157 -10.59 10.86 29.11
N GLY A 158 -10.74 9.81 28.29
CA GLY A 158 -12.01 9.11 28.04
C GLY A 158 -12.99 9.86 27.15
N ARG A 159 -12.57 10.92 26.47
CA ARG A 159 -13.43 11.66 25.53
C ARG A 159 -13.47 10.96 24.19
N SER A 160 -14.63 11.06 23.55
CA SER A 160 -14.83 10.48 22.22
C SER A 160 -15.64 11.42 21.32
N LYS A 161 -15.45 11.32 20.01
CA LYS A 161 -16.18 12.05 19.00
C LYS A 161 -16.51 11.14 17.83
N LEU A 162 -17.78 11.04 17.47
CA LEU A 162 -18.26 10.38 16.27
C LEU A 162 -18.17 11.35 15.09
N ILE A 163 -17.65 10.88 13.96
CA ILE A 163 -17.62 11.54 12.67
C ILE A 163 -18.42 10.66 11.71
N LEU A 164 -19.50 11.17 11.17
CA LEU A 164 -20.32 10.43 10.22
C LEU A 164 -19.72 10.51 8.81
N THR A 165 -19.95 9.49 8.01
CA THR A 165 -19.52 9.47 6.60
C THR A 165 -20.02 10.66 5.81
N THR A 166 -21.27 11.10 6.10
CA THR A 166 -21.88 12.27 5.47
C THR A 166 -21.25 13.61 5.88
N GLU A 167 -20.47 13.64 6.95
CA GLU A 167 -19.69 14.82 7.34
C GLU A 167 -18.35 14.86 6.60
N MET A 168 -17.81 13.69 6.26
CA MET A 168 -16.52 13.54 5.55
C MET A 168 -16.66 13.61 4.03
N ILE A 169 -17.72 13.01 3.49
CA ILE A 169 -17.95 12.90 2.05
C ILE A 169 -19.32 13.45 1.74
N THR A 170 -19.35 14.53 0.95
CA THR A 170 -20.58 15.18 0.50
C THR A 170 -20.71 15.04 -1.00
N SER A 171 -21.87 14.59 -1.49
CA SER A 171 -22.20 14.60 -2.89
C SER A 171 -23.14 15.77 -3.21
N THR A 172 -22.87 16.46 -4.31
CA THR A 172 -23.72 17.53 -4.85
C THR A 172 -24.09 17.22 -6.29
N ILE A 173 -25.39 17.23 -6.60
CA ILE A 173 -25.89 17.04 -7.95
C ILE A 173 -26.14 18.39 -8.59
N ASP A 174 -25.44 18.67 -9.69
CA ASP A 174 -25.79 19.78 -10.57
C ASP A 174 -26.98 19.38 -11.44
N TYR A 175 -28.12 19.99 -11.19
CA TYR A 175 -29.38 19.69 -11.91
C TYR A 175 -29.41 20.24 -13.33
N GLU A 176 -28.50 21.16 -13.72
CA GLU A 176 -28.44 21.67 -15.09
C GLU A 176 -27.64 20.70 -16.00
N THR A 177 -26.55 20.13 -15.46
CA THR A 177 -25.66 19.21 -16.21
C THR A 177 -25.91 17.74 -15.88
N TYR A 178 -26.71 17.43 -14.85
CA TYR A 178 -26.88 16.09 -14.28
C TYR A 178 -25.55 15.44 -13.87
N THR A 179 -24.59 16.27 -13.45
CA THR A 179 -23.28 15.81 -13.00
C THR A 179 -23.28 15.74 -11.47
N GLU A 180 -22.87 14.59 -10.93
CA GLU A 180 -22.64 14.42 -9.50
C GLU A 180 -21.17 14.75 -9.21
N THR A 181 -20.95 15.66 -8.23
CA THR A 181 -19.63 16.07 -7.78
C THR A 181 -19.48 15.63 -6.32
N TYR A 182 -18.38 14.97 -6.00
CA TYR A 182 -18.03 14.56 -4.65
C TYR A 182 -17.00 15.52 -4.07
N THR A 183 -17.21 15.94 -2.82
CA THR A 183 -16.25 16.72 -2.05
C THR A 183 -15.87 15.91 -0.81
N SER A 184 -14.59 15.77 -0.56
CA SER A 184 -14.03 15.06 0.58
C SER A 184 -13.38 16.04 1.54
N ASP A 185 -13.74 15.97 2.84
CA ASP A 185 -13.16 16.73 3.95
C ASP A 185 -12.79 15.80 5.12
N VAL A 186 -12.23 14.65 4.80
CA VAL A 186 -11.85 13.63 5.81
C VAL A 186 -10.83 14.19 6.79
N GLU A 187 -9.80 14.86 6.30
CA GLU A 187 -8.75 15.44 7.13
C GLU A 187 -9.28 16.49 8.10
N GLY A 188 -10.06 17.45 7.59
CA GLY A 188 -10.63 18.53 8.40
C GLY A 188 -11.54 18.00 9.52
N GLN A 189 -12.35 16.98 9.21
CA GLN A 189 -13.22 16.34 10.20
C GLN A 189 -12.44 15.58 11.27
N ILE A 190 -11.39 14.83 10.90
CA ILE A 190 -10.53 14.14 11.86
C ILE A 190 -9.76 15.16 12.71
N ALA A 191 -9.16 16.20 12.10
CA ALA A 191 -8.46 17.26 12.82
C ALA A 191 -9.38 17.97 13.83
N SER A 192 -10.61 18.29 13.41
CA SER A 192 -11.62 18.88 14.29
C SER A 192 -12.00 17.96 15.46
N ALA A 193 -12.16 16.66 15.20
CA ALA A 193 -12.45 15.68 16.24
C ALA A 193 -11.27 15.51 17.21
N LEU A 194 -10.04 15.51 16.72
CA LEU A 194 -8.83 15.47 17.54
C LEU A 194 -8.76 16.70 18.45
N MET A 195 -8.99 17.91 17.91
CA MET A 195 -9.06 19.13 18.72
C MET A 195 -10.12 19.04 19.80
N TYR A 196 -11.29 18.45 19.51
CA TYR A 196 -12.36 18.27 20.48
C TYR A 196 -11.96 17.32 21.61
N VAL A 197 -11.36 16.17 21.30
CA VAL A 197 -11.03 15.15 22.31
C VAL A 197 -9.78 15.49 23.13
N THR A 198 -8.87 16.33 22.61
CA THR A 198 -7.63 16.75 23.30
C THR A 198 -7.77 18.10 24.01
N ASN A 199 -8.80 18.90 23.72
CA ASN A 199 -8.98 20.19 24.37
C ASN A 199 -9.41 20.00 25.83
N GLU A 200 -8.64 20.52 26.78
CA GLU A 200 -8.92 20.44 28.21
C GLU A 200 -10.13 21.34 28.61
N GLU A 201 -10.33 22.45 27.91
CA GLU A 201 -11.40 23.41 28.17
C GLU A 201 -12.51 23.32 27.12
N LEU A 202 -13.58 22.57 27.41
CA LEU A 202 -14.78 22.65 26.60
C LEU A 202 -15.47 24.00 26.84
N PRO A 203 -15.93 24.71 25.78
CA PRO A 203 -16.76 25.89 25.96
C PRO A 203 -18.06 25.49 26.68
N VAL A 204 -18.23 25.99 27.90
CA VAL A 204 -19.47 25.82 28.65
C VAL A 204 -20.53 26.70 28.00
N MET A 205 -21.49 26.09 27.32
CA MET A 205 -22.69 26.79 26.88
C MET A 205 -23.57 27.06 28.09
N TYR A 206 -23.76 28.35 28.44
CA TYR A 206 -24.69 28.82 29.41
C TYR A 206 -26.10 29.00 28.79
#